data_58e8db0e15e610b9775cbc5c64c8f0e8
#
_entry.id   58e8db0e15e610b9775cbc5c64c8f0e8
#
_cell.length_a   1.000
_cell.length_b   1.000
_cell.length_c   1.000
_cell.angle_alpha   90.00
_cell.angle_beta   90.00
_cell.angle_gamma   90.00
#
_symmetry.space_group_name_H-M   'P 1'
#
loop_
_entity.id
_entity.type
_entity.pdbx_description
1 polymer ?
#
loop_
_entity_poly.entity_id
_entity_poly.type
_entity_poly.pdbx_seq_one_letter_code
_entity_poly.pdbx_strand_id
1 'polypeptide(L)'
;REIRFVALDKTGTLTEGRFAVRAVYAHETSEEEALSLAAALEALSEHPLAQAIVEAAEGKGLPRPEVRDFQAVPGKGVEGTLGGKRYRVGRPEWAEELGLKVSEPLKRGLKEAEARGESVVALMDEARVLALLALADRIRPSAKEAIRRLKAMGITPVMITGDAEAVARTVAQELGIERYHARVLPEDKARRVRELKREGPTAFVGDGINDAPA
;
A
#
# COMPACT_ATOMS: atom_id res chain seq x y z
N ARG A 1 9.74 10.21 32.63
CA ARG A 1 9.38 8.82 32.33
C ARG A 1 10.03 8.37 31.04
N GLU A 2 10.76 7.28 31.07
CA GLU A 2 11.48 6.81 29.89
C GLU A 2 10.51 6.17 28.89
N ILE A 3 10.74 6.47 27.59
CA ILE A 3 9.98 5.88 26.51
C ILE A 3 10.38 4.41 26.36
N ARG A 4 9.41 3.51 26.27
CA ARG A 4 9.62 2.08 26.02
C ARG A 4 9.36 1.69 24.57
N PHE A 5 8.39 2.32 23.94
CA PHE A 5 7.98 1.99 22.58
C PHE A 5 8.00 3.25 21.73
N VAL A 6 8.39 3.08 20.47
CA VAL A 6 8.19 4.09 19.43
C VAL A 6 7.38 3.43 18.32
N ALA A 7 6.16 3.93 18.13
CA ALA A 7 5.32 3.52 17.01
C ALA A 7 5.67 4.38 15.81
N LEU A 8 5.94 3.76 14.68
CA LEU A 8 6.39 4.44 13.47
C LEU A 8 5.51 4.06 12.29
N ASP A 9 5.06 5.06 11.52
CA ASP A 9 4.46 4.81 10.23
C ASP A 9 5.52 4.26 9.27
N LYS A 10 5.13 3.31 8.43
CA LYS A 10 5.99 2.88 7.34
C LYS A 10 6.12 3.99 6.29
N THR A 11 4.98 4.34 5.69
CA THR A 11 4.94 5.28 4.57
C THR A 11 5.22 6.72 4.99
N GLY A 12 6.23 7.33 4.39
CA GLY A 12 6.60 8.71 4.67
C GLY A 12 7.48 8.91 5.91
N THR A 13 7.65 7.87 6.75
CA THR A 13 8.51 7.92 7.95
C THR A 13 9.70 6.98 7.78
N LEU A 14 9.46 5.68 7.67
CA LEU A 14 10.51 4.70 7.41
C LEU A 14 10.86 4.65 5.93
N THR A 15 9.94 5.05 5.09
CA THR A 15 10.12 5.17 3.64
C THR A 15 10.01 6.64 3.24
N GLU A 16 10.38 6.94 1.98
CA GLU A 16 10.35 8.30 1.46
C GLU A 16 8.95 8.81 1.16
N GLY A 17 7.95 7.93 1.09
CA GLY A 17 6.58 8.29 0.78
C GLY A 17 6.35 8.61 -0.70
N ARG A 18 7.30 8.24 -1.55
CA ARG A 18 7.23 8.43 -3.00
C ARG A 18 7.11 7.06 -3.66
N PHE A 19 5.96 6.81 -4.25
CA PHE A 19 5.69 5.57 -4.95
C PHE A 19 6.01 5.70 -6.43
N ALA A 20 6.48 4.61 -7.02
CA ALA A 20 6.64 4.48 -8.47
C ALA A 20 6.18 3.08 -8.88
N VAL A 21 5.50 2.99 -10.02
CA VAL A 21 5.11 1.69 -10.58
C VAL A 21 6.38 1.00 -11.09
N ARG A 22 6.76 -0.09 -10.41
CA ARG A 22 7.93 -0.87 -10.80
C ARG A 22 7.57 -1.90 -11.87
N ALA A 23 6.41 -2.54 -11.75
CA ALA A 23 5.98 -3.57 -12.67
C ALA A 23 4.46 -3.64 -12.78
N VAL A 24 3.99 -4.05 -13.94
CA VAL A 24 2.60 -4.39 -14.20
C VAL A 24 2.57 -5.85 -14.64
N TYR A 25 1.86 -6.67 -13.90
CA TYR A 25 1.64 -8.07 -14.25
C TYR A 25 0.23 -8.17 -14.83
N ALA A 26 0.13 -8.44 -16.12
CA ALA A 26 -1.16 -8.51 -16.81
C ALA A 26 -1.45 -9.91 -17.33
N HIS A 27 -2.72 -10.29 -17.36
CA HIS A 27 -3.16 -11.59 -17.89
C HIS A 27 -4.35 -11.37 -18.82
N GLU A 28 -4.19 -11.85 -20.06
CA GLU A 28 -5.16 -11.70 -21.14
C GLU A 28 -5.50 -10.24 -21.49
N THR A 29 -4.65 -9.33 -21.11
CA THR A 29 -4.67 -7.93 -21.52
C THR A 29 -3.22 -7.44 -21.55
N SER A 30 -2.95 -6.33 -22.25
CA SER A 30 -1.61 -5.77 -22.29
C SER A 30 -1.31 -4.98 -21.01
N GLU A 31 -0.02 -4.83 -20.69
CA GLU A 31 0.40 -4.01 -19.56
C GLU A 31 -0.03 -2.57 -19.74
N GLU A 32 0.06 -2.03 -20.97
CA GLU A 32 -0.33 -0.68 -21.30
C GLU A 32 -1.83 -0.46 -21.11
N GLU A 33 -2.65 -1.40 -21.58
CA GLU A 33 -4.10 -1.31 -21.42
C GLU A 33 -4.48 -1.37 -19.94
N ALA A 34 -3.88 -2.27 -19.19
CA ALA A 34 -4.12 -2.38 -17.76
C ALA A 34 -3.74 -1.10 -17.02
N LEU A 35 -2.58 -0.54 -17.34
CA LEU A 35 -2.11 0.69 -16.73
C LEU A 35 -3.02 1.87 -17.09
N SER A 36 -3.48 1.94 -18.35
CA SER A 36 -4.39 2.99 -18.80
C SER A 36 -5.73 2.96 -18.05
N LEU A 37 -6.31 1.76 -17.90
CA LEU A 37 -7.57 1.58 -17.17
C LEU A 37 -7.42 1.92 -15.68
N ALA A 38 -6.36 1.41 -15.06
CA ALA A 38 -6.09 1.69 -13.65
C ALA A 38 -5.87 3.18 -13.40
N ALA A 39 -5.10 3.84 -14.27
CA ALA A 39 -4.82 5.26 -14.15
C ALA A 39 -6.09 6.11 -14.32
N ALA A 40 -6.99 5.72 -15.23
CA ALA A 40 -8.25 6.43 -15.43
C ALA A 40 -9.09 6.44 -14.14
N LEU A 41 -9.19 5.30 -13.46
CA LEU A 41 -9.90 5.18 -12.19
C LEU A 41 -9.17 5.92 -11.08
N GLU A 42 -7.87 5.74 -10.97
CA GLU A 42 -7.05 6.33 -9.91
C GLU A 42 -6.89 7.85 -10.05
N ALA A 43 -7.10 8.41 -11.24
CA ALA A 43 -7.07 9.86 -11.45
C ALA A 43 -8.11 10.61 -10.61
N LEU A 44 -9.16 9.90 -10.16
CA LEU A 44 -10.22 10.44 -9.33
C LEU A 44 -10.02 10.17 -7.84
N SER A 45 -8.92 9.50 -7.48
CA SER A 45 -8.59 9.15 -6.10
C SER A 45 -7.52 10.08 -5.53
N GLU A 46 -7.58 10.31 -4.23
CA GLU A 46 -6.58 11.10 -3.52
C GLU A 46 -5.51 10.23 -2.82
N HIS A 47 -5.59 8.92 -2.98
CA HIS A 47 -4.63 8.01 -2.34
C HIS A 47 -3.22 8.20 -2.92
N PRO A 48 -2.15 8.15 -2.09
CA PRO A 48 -0.77 8.33 -2.59
C PRO A 48 -0.36 7.37 -3.71
N LEU A 49 -0.85 6.13 -3.68
CA LEU A 49 -0.57 5.14 -4.73
C LEU A 49 -1.21 5.54 -6.06
N ALA A 50 -2.35 6.21 -6.01
CA ALA A 50 -3.09 6.64 -7.20
C ALA A 50 -2.26 7.59 -8.05
N GLN A 51 -1.61 8.55 -7.44
CA GLN A 51 -0.80 9.52 -8.17
C GLN A 51 0.35 8.84 -8.92
N ALA A 52 0.99 7.86 -8.31
CA ALA A 52 2.07 7.12 -8.96
C ALA A 52 1.59 6.35 -10.19
N ILE A 53 0.39 5.77 -10.13
CA ILE A 53 -0.21 5.06 -11.25
C ILE A 53 -0.55 6.02 -12.40
N VAL A 54 -1.13 7.17 -12.06
CA VAL A 54 -1.44 8.21 -13.06
C VAL A 54 -0.17 8.72 -13.73
N GLU A 55 0.87 9.01 -12.95
CA GLU A 55 2.15 9.48 -13.49
C GLU A 55 2.80 8.44 -14.40
N ALA A 56 2.72 7.16 -14.05
CA ALA A 56 3.27 6.09 -14.88
C ALA A 56 2.57 6.02 -16.25
N ALA A 57 1.25 6.16 -16.28
CA ALA A 57 0.49 6.17 -17.52
C ALA A 57 0.79 7.41 -18.36
N GLU A 58 0.85 8.58 -17.73
CA GLU A 58 1.18 9.85 -18.41
C GLU A 58 2.59 9.80 -19.01
N GLY A 59 3.55 9.25 -18.26
CA GLY A 59 4.92 9.12 -18.73
C GLY A 59 5.07 8.25 -19.98
N LYS A 60 4.13 7.34 -20.20
CA LYS A 60 4.09 6.50 -21.40
C LYS A 60 3.16 7.04 -22.48
N GLY A 61 2.54 8.19 -22.24
CA GLY A 61 1.61 8.78 -23.20
C GLY A 61 0.37 7.96 -23.44
N LEU A 62 -0.07 7.18 -22.45
CA LEU A 62 -1.23 6.32 -22.59
C LEU A 62 -2.54 7.10 -22.55
N PRO A 63 -3.58 6.63 -23.29
CA PRO A 63 -4.88 7.29 -23.24
C PRO A 63 -5.51 7.17 -21.84
N ARG A 64 -6.34 8.15 -21.50
CA ARG A 64 -7.12 8.16 -20.26
C ARG A 64 -8.60 8.03 -20.61
N PRO A 65 -9.16 6.82 -20.58
CA PRO A 65 -10.59 6.64 -20.86
C PRO A 65 -11.47 7.41 -19.88
N GLU A 66 -12.64 7.80 -20.35
CA GLU A 66 -13.65 8.44 -19.50
C GLU A 66 -14.20 7.44 -18.48
N VAL A 67 -14.32 7.88 -17.23
CA VAL A 67 -14.90 7.09 -16.15
C VAL A 67 -16.27 7.63 -15.80
N ARG A 68 -17.25 6.74 -15.76
CA ARG A 68 -18.61 7.06 -15.30
C ARG A 68 -18.92 6.29 -14.03
N ASP A 69 -19.84 6.83 -13.24
CA ASP A 69 -20.29 6.20 -12.00
C ASP A 69 -19.14 5.80 -11.07
N PHE A 70 -18.20 6.73 -10.91
CA PHE A 70 -17.07 6.54 -10.03
C PHE A 70 -17.51 6.50 -8.58
N GLN A 71 -16.93 5.56 -7.82
CA GLN A 71 -17.21 5.42 -6.40
C GLN A 71 -15.96 4.97 -5.66
N ALA A 72 -15.65 5.64 -4.57
CA ALA A 72 -14.63 5.17 -3.65
C ALA A 72 -15.29 4.18 -2.68
N VAL A 73 -14.62 3.05 -2.42
CA VAL A 73 -15.07 2.04 -1.47
C VAL A 73 -14.07 2.03 -0.32
N PRO A 74 -14.42 2.63 0.83
CA PRO A 74 -13.48 2.78 1.94
C PRO A 74 -12.83 1.48 2.37
N GLY A 75 -11.48 1.51 2.53
CA GLY A 75 -10.69 0.37 2.93
C GLY A 75 -10.46 -0.67 1.83
N LYS A 76 -11.01 -0.48 0.64
CA LYS A 76 -10.92 -1.46 -0.45
C LYS A 76 -10.31 -0.90 -1.73
N GLY A 77 -10.78 0.23 -2.20
CA GLY A 77 -10.28 0.85 -3.42
C GLY A 77 -11.32 1.74 -4.09
N VAL A 78 -11.28 1.77 -5.41
CA VAL A 78 -12.19 2.58 -6.23
C VAL A 78 -12.82 1.73 -7.32
N GLU A 79 -13.96 2.17 -7.83
CA GLU A 79 -14.63 1.50 -8.92
C GLU A 79 -15.29 2.49 -9.86
N GLY A 80 -15.53 2.08 -11.09
CA GLY A 80 -16.17 2.90 -12.08
C GLY A 80 -16.44 2.14 -13.37
N THR A 81 -17.18 2.78 -14.26
CA THR A 81 -17.55 2.22 -15.56
C THR A 81 -16.73 2.88 -16.66
N LEU A 82 -16.03 2.06 -17.44
CA LEU A 82 -15.24 2.50 -18.59
C LEU A 82 -15.65 1.66 -19.81
N GLY A 83 -16.05 2.34 -20.88
CA GLY A 83 -16.48 1.67 -22.10
C GLY A 83 -17.62 0.70 -21.87
N GLY A 84 -18.54 0.99 -20.97
CA GLY A 84 -19.67 0.16 -20.66
C GLY A 84 -19.39 -1.03 -19.74
N LYS A 85 -18.15 -1.19 -19.26
CA LYS A 85 -17.77 -2.27 -18.32
C LYS A 85 -17.42 -1.71 -16.96
N ARG A 86 -17.73 -2.46 -15.93
CA ARG A 86 -17.40 -2.09 -14.56
C ARG A 86 -16.02 -2.62 -14.18
N TYR A 87 -15.17 -1.74 -13.68
CA TYR A 87 -13.82 -2.09 -13.22
C TYR A 87 -13.60 -1.60 -11.79
N ARG A 88 -12.70 -2.26 -11.10
CA ARG A 88 -12.27 -1.90 -9.75
C ARG A 88 -10.76 -1.86 -9.69
N VAL A 89 -10.23 -0.96 -8.89
CA VAL A 89 -8.80 -0.90 -8.56
C VAL A 89 -8.69 -0.84 -7.05
N GLY A 90 -7.96 -1.75 -6.45
CA GLY A 90 -7.81 -1.76 -5.01
C GLY A 90 -6.89 -2.86 -4.52
N ARG A 91 -6.92 -3.09 -3.21
CA ARG A 91 -6.08 -4.11 -2.59
C ARG A 91 -6.47 -5.50 -3.10
N PRO A 92 -5.48 -6.42 -3.24
CA PRO A 92 -5.75 -7.76 -3.75
C PRO A 92 -6.78 -8.55 -2.94
N GLU A 93 -6.85 -8.32 -1.62
CA GLU A 93 -7.82 -8.99 -0.76
C GLU A 93 -9.27 -8.69 -1.15
N TRP A 94 -9.51 -7.55 -1.78
CA TRP A 94 -10.84 -7.23 -2.29
C TRP A 94 -11.29 -8.22 -3.34
N ALA A 95 -10.38 -8.67 -4.20
CA ALA A 95 -10.67 -9.70 -5.19
C ALA A 95 -11.07 -11.02 -4.53
N GLU A 96 -10.41 -11.40 -3.45
CA GLU A 96 -10.78 -12.60 -2.68
C GLU A 96 -12.17 -12.47 -2.08
N GLU A 97 -12.47 -11.33 -1.48
CA GLU A 97 -13.78 -11.07 -0.89
C GLU A 97 -14.91 -11.17 -1.92
N LEU A 98 -14.62 -10.74 -3.16
CA LEU A 98 -15.57 -10.77 -4.26
C LEU A 98 -15.62 -12.14 -4.98
N GLY A 99 -14.75 -13.06 -4.61
CA GLY A 99 -14.69 -14.38 -5.25
C GLY A 99 -14.19 -14.35 -6.68
N LEU A 100 -13.38 -13.37 -7.05
CA LEU A 100 -12.88 -13.23 -8.41
C LEU A 100 -11.76 -14.21 -8.71
N LYS A 101 -11.65 -14.61 -9.97
CA LYS A 101 -10.59 -15.51 -10.44
C LYS A 101 -9.27 -14.75 -10.51
N VAL A 102 -8.20 -15.41 -10.05
CA VAL A 102 -6.83 -14.90 -10.15
C VAL A 102 -5.99 -15.99 -10.83
N SER A 103 -5.39 -15.66 -11.95
CA SER A 103 -4.56 -16.62 -12.68
C SER A 103 -3.28 -16.96 -11.92
N GLU A 104 -2.70 -18.14 -12.18
CA GLU A 104 -1.45 -18.55 -11.53
C GLU A 104 -0.29 -17.59 -11.79
N PRO A 105 -0.09 -17.06 -13.01
CA PRO A 105 0.95 -16.05 -13.23
C PRO A 105 0.78 -14.79 -12.35
N LEU A 106 -0.46 -14.34 -12.16
CA LEU A 106 -0.72 -13.18 -11.30
C LEU A 106 -0.45 -13.50 -9.83
N LYS A 107 -0.81 -14.70 -9.39
CA LYS A 107 -0.50 -15.13 -8.01
C LYS A 107 1.00 -15.13 -7.76
N ARG A 108 1.79 -15.61 -8.73
CA ARG A 108 3.25 -15.59 -8.63
C ARG A 108 3.80 -14.16 -8.60
N GLY A 109 3.26 -13.29 -9.46
CA GLY A 109 3.64 -11.88 -9.47
C GLY A 109 3.37 -11.19 -8.13
N LEU A 110 2.23 -11.50 -7.51
CA LEU A 110 1.88 -10.97 -6.20
C LEU A 110 2.92 -11.38 -5.15
N LYS A 111 3.25 -12.67 -5.09
CA LYS A 111 4.25 -13.17 -4.16
C LYS A 111 5.61 -12.52 -4.36
N GLU A 112 6.04 -12.38 -5.60
CA GLU A 112 7.32 -11.73 -5.93
C GLU A 112 7.36 -10.28 -5.47
N ALA A 113 6.30 -9.52 -5.77
CA ALA A 113 6.21 -8.12 -5.39
C ALA A 113 6.22 -7.96 -3.86
N GLU A 114 5.41 -8.76 -3.17
CA GLU A 114 5.32 -8.71 -1.71
C GLU A 114 6.64 -9.11 -1.05
N ALA A 115 7.35 -10.09 -1.63
CA ALA A 115 8.67 -10.50 -1.15
C ALA A 115 9.73 -9.39 -1.33
N ARG A 116 9.50 -8.43 -2.22
CA ARG A 116 10.34 -7.25 -2.40
C ARG A 116 9.93 -6.10 -1.48
N GLY A 117 8.87 -6.26 -0.71
CA GLY A 117 8.32 -5.20 0.13
C GLY A 117 7.55 -4.14 -0.64
N GLU A 118 7.07 -4.47 -1.82
CA GLU A 118 6.30 -3.56 -2.68
C GLU A 118 4.82 -3.62 -2.37
N SER A 119 4.16 -2.47 -2.45
CA SER A 119 2.70 -2.40 -2.35
C SER A 119 2.08 -2.86 -3.66
N VAL A 120 0.99 -3.61 -3.59
CA VAL A 120 0.32 -4.13 -4.78
C VAL A 120 -1.13 -3.67 -4.82
N VAL A 121 -1.54 -3.18 -6.00
CA VAL A 121 -2.95 -2.92 -6.30
C VAL A 121 -3.39 -3.82 -7.43
N ALA A 122 -4.65 -4.27 -7.37
CA ALA A 122 -5.24 -5.13 -8.38
C ALA A 122 -6.21 -4.32 -9.24
N LEU A 123 -6.14 -4.53 -10.56
CA LEU A 123 -7.17 -4.09 -11.50
C LEU A 123 -8.08 -5.29 -11.75
N MET A 124 -9.37 -5.10 -11.57
CA MET A 124 -10.38 -6.16 -11.64
C MET A 124 -11.53 -5.76 -12.55
N ASP A 125 -12.11 -6.72 -13.25
CA ASP A 125 -13.44 -6.57 -13.79
C ASP A 125 -14.42 -7.33 -12.88
N GLU A 126 -15.65 -7.61 -13.34
CA GLU A 126 -16.64 -8.27 -12.51
C GLU A 126 -16.41 -9.77 -12.34
N ALA A 127 -15.49 -10.36 -13.13
CA ALA A 127 -15.24 -11.81 -13.13
C ALA A 127 -13.87 -12.18 -12.57
N ARG A 128 -12.85 -11.33 -12.78
CA ARG A 128 -11.47 -11.73 -12.50
C ARG A 128 -10.55 -10.55 -12.27
N VAL A 129 -9.37 -10.85 -11.73
CA VAL A 129 -8.26 -9.92 -11.69
C VAL A 129 -7.60 -9.89 -13.06
N LEU A 130 -7.51 -8.71 -13.66
CA LEU A 130 -6.91 -8.49 -14.97
C LEU A 130 -5.41 -8.21 -14.87
N ALA A 131 -5.01 -7.50 -13.84
CA ALA A 131 -3.61 -7.12 -13.66
C ALA A 131 -3.32 -6.79 -12.21
N LEU A 132 -2.03 -6.88 -11.86
CA LEU A 132 -1.48 -6.40 -10.60
C LEU A 132 -0.43 -5.34 -10.92
N LEU A 133 -0.50 -4.23 -10.18
CA LEU A 133 0.48 -3.16 -10.29
C LEU A 133 1.32 -3.17 -9.01
N ALA A 134 2.63 -3.32 -9.16
CA ALA A 134 3.56 -3.33 -8.05
C ALA A 134 4.21 -1.96 -7.93
N LEU A 135 4.09 -1.36 -6.75
CA LEU A 135 4.57 -0.01 -6.48
C LEU A 135 5.64 -0.05 -5.40
N ALA A 136 6.79 0.53 -5.71
CA ALA A 136 7.91 0.61 -4.79
C ALA A 136 7.93 1.95 -4.10
N ASP A 137 8.19 1.93 -2.79
CA ASP A 137 8.44 3.10 -1.99
C ASP A 137 9.77 2.88 -1.29
N ARG A 138 10.74 3.71 -1.61
CA ARG A 138 12.11 3.52 -1.14
C ARG A 138 12.22 3.68 0.37
N ILE A 139 12.83 2.69 1.03
CA ILE A 139 13.19 2.80 2.45
C ILE A 139 14.24 3.91 2.58
N ARG A 140 14.05 4.80 3.55
CA ARG A 140 15.02 5.87 3.79
C ARG A 140 16.38 5.28 4.13
N PRO A 141 17.46 5.79 3.54
CA PRO A 141 18.82 5.29 3.85
C PRO A 141 19.16 5.34 5.35
N SER A 142 18.59 6.30 6.07
CA SER A 142 18.81 6.47 7.51
C SER A 142 17.92 5.58 8.40
N ALA A 143 16.92 4.92 7.85
CA ALA A 143 15.92 4.21 8.65
C ALA A 143 16.51 3.05 9.43
N LYS A 144 17.33 2.23 8.79
CA LYS A 144 17.93 1.05 9.44
C LYS A 144 18.80 1.43 10.64
N GLU A 145 19.61 2.49 10.48
CA GLU A 145 20.46 2.98 11.57
C GLU A 145 19.62 3.58 12.70
N ALA A 146 18.54 4.31 12.37
CA ALA A 146 17.65 4.84 13.38
C ALA A 146 17.00 3.75 14.21
N ILE A 147 16.55 2.67 13.57
CA ILE A 147 15.96 1.51 14.26
C ILE A 147 17.02 0.85 15.16
N ARG A 148 18.23 0.67 14.66
CA ARG A 148 19.32 0.10 15.45
C ARG A 148 19.58 0.93 16.71
N ARG A 149 19.60 2.26 16.59
CA ARG A 149 19.81 3.16 17.74
C ARG A 149 18.69 3.07 18.76
N LEU A 150 17.44 3.00 18.31
CA LEU A 150 16.31 2.84 19.22
C LEU A 150 16.45 1.56 20.04
N LYS A 151 16.78 0.46 19.38
CA LYS A 151 16.95 -0.84 20.06
C LYS A 151 18.12 -0.80 21.03
N ALA A 152 19.22 -0.13 20.68
CA ALA A 152 20.37 0.02 21.56
C ALA A 152 20.04 0.81 22.83
N MET A 153 19.05 1.70 22.76
CA MET A 153 18.56 2.47 23.90
C MET A 153 17.52 1.70 24.74
N GLY A 154 17.22 0.47 24.39
CA GLY A 154 16.19 -0.33 25.06
C GLY A 154 14.77 0.04 24.64
N ILE A 155 14.61 0.77 23.54
CA ILE A 155 13.30 1.20 23.03
C ILE A 155 12.87 0.20 21.94
N THR A 156 11.66 -0.30 22.03
CA THR A 156 11.10 -1.23 21.06
C THR A 156 10.40 -0.46 19.94
N PRO A 157 10.90 -0.53 18.70
CA PRO A 157 10.20 0.05 17.57
C PRO A 157 9.02 -0.83 17.16
N VAL A 158 7.89 -0.22 16.83
CA VAL A 158 6.69 -0.90 16.36
C VAL A 158 6.24 -0.23 15.06
N MET A 159 6.29 -0.94 13.95
CA MET A 159 5.86 -0.40 12.67
C MET A 159 4.35 -0.53 12.48
N ILE A 160 3.72 0.51 11.98
CA ILE A 160 2.29 0.52 11.66
C ILE A 160 2.13 0.84 10.17
N THR A 161 1.37 0.04 9.45
CA THR A 161 1.18 0.24 8.01
C THR A 161 -0.19 -0.23 7.55
N GLY A 162 -0.71 0.40 6.49
CA GLY A 162 -1.89 -0.07 5.78
C GLY A 162 -1.59 -1.19 4.77
N ASP A 163 -0.33 -1.51 4.54
CA ASP A 163 0.08 -2.54 3.59
C ASP A 163 -0.30 -3.95 4.06
N ALA A 164 -0.26 -4.88 3.10
CA ALA A 164 -0.49 -6.30 3.36
C ALA A 164 0.54 -6.87 4.33
N GLU A 165 0.16 -7.93 5.03
CA GLU A 165 1.01 -8.63 6.00
C GLU A 165 2.37 -9.01 5.41
N ALA A 166 2.38 -9.58 4.20
CA ALA A 166 3.63 -10.03 3.58
C ALA A 166 4.57 -8.86 3.27
N VAL A 167 4.03 -7.71 2.86
CA VAL A 167 4.80 -6.48 2.60
C VAL A 167 5.36 -5.94 3.91
N ALA A 168 4.52 -5.84 4.93
CA ALA A 168 4.93 -5.35 6.24
C ALA A 168 6.05 -6.20 6.83
N ARG A 169 5.90 -7.52 6.76
CA ARG A 169 6.90 -8.46 7.25
C ARG A 169 8.25 -8.27 6.56
N THR A 170 8.24 -8.15 5.23
CA THR A 170 9.47 -7.98 4.45
C THR A 170 10.21 -6.70 4.86
N VAL A 171 9.50 -5.58 4.95
CA VAL A 171 10.09 -4.29 5.35
C VAL A 171 10.57 -4.33 6.78
N ALA A 172 9.78 -4.89 7.69
CA ALA A 172 10.16 -5.00 9.10
C ALA A 172 11.44 -5.82 9.27
N GLN A 173 11.55 -6.95 8.56
CA GLN A 173 12.75 -7.77 8.59
C GLN A 173 13.98 -7.02 8.08
N GLU A 174 13.83 -6.30 6.99
CA GLU A 174 14.93 -5.50 6.42
C GLU A 174 15.42 -4.43 7.40
N LEU A 175 14.51 -3.82 8.16
CA LEU A 175 14.84 -2.77 9.11
C LEU A 175 15.22 -3.29 10.51
N GLY A 176 15.05 -4.59 10.79
CA GLY A 176 15.29 -5.15 12.11
C GLY A 176 14.19 -4.86 13.11
N ILE A 177 12.97 -4.63 12.63
CA ILE A 177 11.79 -4.42 13.47
C ILE A 177 11.08 -5.76 13.67
N GLU A 178 10.82 -6.13 14.92
CA GLU A 178 10.20 -7.41 15.28
C GLU A 178 8.69 -7.31 15.46
N ARG A 179 8.18 -6.13 15.84
CA ARG A 179 6.74 -5.91 16.03
C ARG A 179 6.19 -4.97 14.99
N TYR A 180 5.12 -5.38 14.34
CA TYR A 180 4.44 -4.54 13.36
C TYR A 180 2.96 -4.87 13.28
N HIS A 181 2.19 -3.92 12.79
CA HIS A 181 0.76 -4.09 12.51
C HIS A 181 0.52 -3.76 11.03
N ALA A 182 0.00 -4.73 10.30
CA ALA A 182 -0.35 -4.61 8.89
C ALA A 182 -1.85 -4.32 8.71
N ARG A 183 -2.22 -3.85 7.53
CA ARG A 183 -3.63 -3.54 7.17
C ARG A 183 -4.34 -2.67 8.20
N VAL A 184 -3.62 -1.74 8.79
CA VAL A 184 -4.20 -0.78 9.74
C VAL A 184 -4.81 0.37 8.95
N LEU A 185 -6.11 0.57 9.13
CA LEU A 185 -6.81 1.70 8.52
C LEU A 185 -6.41 3.01 9.23
N PRO A 186 -6.45 4.17 8.54
CA PRO A 186 -6.11 5.44 9.18
C PRO A 186 -6.88 5.70 10.47
N GLU A 187 -8.16 5.34 10.51
CA GLU A 187 -9.01 5.53 11.69
C GLU A 187 -8.63 4.61 12.86
N ASP A 188 -7.91 3.53 12.61
CA ASP A 188 -7.50 2.56 13.64
C ASP A 188 -6.09 2.81 14.19
N LYS A 189 -5.35 3.71 13.57
CA LYS A 189 -3.96 3.98 13.97
C LYS A 189 -3.87 4.44 15.43
N ALA A 190 -4.69 5.40 15.81
CA ALA A 190 -4.69 5.93 17.17
C ALA A 190 -5.01 4.83 18.21
N ARG A 191 -5.89 3.91 17.87
CA ARG A 191 -6.22 2.78 18.73
C ARG A 191 -5.01 1.87 18.96
N ARG A 192 -4.26 1.58 17.89
CA ARG A 192 -3.03 0.77 17.99
C ARG A 192 -2.00 1.43 18.91
N VAL A 193 -1.84 2.74 18.78
CA VAL A 193 -0.92 3.49 19.64
C VAL A 193 -1.39 3.45 21.10
N ARG A 194 -2.70 3.61 21.36
CA ARG A 194 -3.24 3.51 22.70
C ARG A 194 -3.02 2.14 23.33
N GLU A 195 -3.12 1.06 22.54
CA GLU A 195 -2.84 -0.29 23.02
C GLU A 195 -1.38 -0.43 23.50
N LEU A 196 -0.44 0.15 22.74
CA LEU A 196 0.97 0.18 23.14
C LEU A 196 1.18 0.98 24.42
N LYS A 197 0.48 2.09 24.59
CA LYS A 197 0.58 2.92 25.79
C LYS A 197 0.17 2.18 27.06
N ARG A 198 -0.68 1.18 26.93
CA ARG A 198 -1.05 0.32 28.07
C ARG A 198 0.09 -0.60 28.50
N GLU A 199 0.99 -0.96 27.57
CA GLU A 199 2.15 -1.78 27.86
C GLU A 199 3.32 -0.94 28.41
N GLY A 200 3.38 0.33 28.06
CA GLY A 200 4.43 1.23 28.53
C GLY A 200 4.40 2.60 27.82
N PRO A 201 5.23 3.55 28.30
CA PRO A 201 5.31 4.86 27.66
C PRO A 201 5.68 4.75 26.19
N THR A 202 4.87 5.36 25.34
CA THR A 202 4.96 5.25 23.89
C THR A 202 5.01 6.62 23.24
N ALA A 203 5.96 6.82 22.30
CA ALA A 203 5.98 7.95 21.41
C ALA A 203 5.51 7.49 20.03
N PHE A 204 4.93 8.40 19.27
CA PHE A 204 4.51 8.15 17.90
C PHE A 204 5.28 9.05 16.93
N VAL A 205 5.78 8.47 15.86
CA VAL A 205 6.47 9.19 14.78
C VAL A 205 5.78 8.90 13.45
N GLY A 206 5.28 9.94 12.82
CA GLY A 206 4.62 9.85 11.52
C GLY A 206 4.98 11.06 10.67
N ASP A 207 4.41 11.14 9.47
CA ASP A 207 4.64 12.26 8.55
C ASP A 207 3.73 13.47 8.87
N GLY A 208 2.79 13.32 9.80
CA GLY A 208 1.89 14.38 10.24
C GLY A 208 0.72 14.67 9.32
N ILE A 209 0.65 14.06 8.15
CA ILE A 209 -0.40 14.36 7.16
C ILE A 209 -1.74 13.72 7.52
N ASN A 210 -1.72 12.45 7.90
CA ASN A 210 -2.92 11.68 8.23
C ASN A 210 -2.92 11.14 9.66
N ASP A 211 -2.10 11.74 10.52
CA ASP A 211 -1.95 11.27 11.89
C ASP A 211 -3.10 11.78 12.75
N ALA A 212 -3.80 10.85 13.43
CA ALA A 212 -4.72 11.22 14.48
C ALA A 212 -3.93 11.58 15.72
N PRO A 213 -4.45 12.47 16.59
CA PRO A 213 -3.84 12.75 17.88
C PRO A 213 -3.67 11.45 18.66
N ALA A 214 -2.47 11.16 19.05
CA ALA A 214 -2.14 9.91 19.75
C ALA A 214 -2.00 10.11 21.27
#